data_43b97bf9fdc15d943b1953c49a040af1
#
_entry.id   43b97bf9fdc15d943b1953c49a040af1
#
_cell.length_a   1.000
_cell.length_b   1.000
_cell.length_c   1.000
_cell.angle_alpha   90.00
_cell.angle_beta   90.00
_cell.angle_gamma   90.00
#
_symmetry.space_group_name_H-M   'P 1'
#
loop_
_entity.id
_entity.type
_entity.pdbx_description
1 polymer ?
#
loop_
_entity_poly.entity_id
_entity_poly.type
_entity_poly.pdbx_seq_one_letter_code
_entity_poly.pdbx_strand_id
1 'polypeptide(L)' 'GTQLLNLAKQLCSSLTLQVYEKNQSALRFYFKEGFQIKKKQMDSETGQMDFTMEWSM' A
#
# COMPACT_ATOMS: atom_id res chain seq x y z
N GLY A 1 1.08 12.70 -2.76
CA GLY A 1 -0.20 13.00 -3.33
C GLY A 1 -0.55 12.13 -4.52
N THR A 2 -1.76 12.30 -5.02
CA THR A 2 -2.27 11.48 -6.12
C THR A 2 -1.44 11.61 -7.39
N GLN A 3 -0.92 12.81 -7.67
CA GLN A 3 -0.11 13.05 -8.86
C GLN A 3 1.19 12.25 -8.84
N LEU A 4 1.85 12.17 -7.70
CA LEU A 4 3.08 11.40 -7.58
C LEU A 4 2.81 9.91 -7.77
N LEU A 5 1.71 9.42 -7.21
CA LEU A 5 1.33 8.03 -7.36
C LEU A 5 1.01 7.70 -8.82
N ASN A 6 0.30 8.58 -9.51
CA ASN A 6 -0.01 8.39 -10.93
C ASN A 6 1.24 8.38 -11.79
N LEU A 7 2.20 9.24 -11.48
CA LEU A 7 3.48 9.26 -12.19
C LEU A 7 4.23 7.95 -11.98
N ALA A 8 4.26 7.46 -10.75
CA ALA A 8 4.91 6.18 -10.44
C ALA A 8 4.26 5.03 -11.21
N LYS A 9 2.93 5.03 -11.31
CA LYS A 9 2.20 4.01 -12.08
C LYS A 9 2.53 4.06 -13.57
N GLN A 10 2.80 5.24 -14.10
CA GLN A 10 3.20 5.38 -15.51
C GLN A 10 4.59 4.84 -15.77
N LEU A 11 5.48 4.94 -14.79
CA LEU A 11 6.88 4.54 -14.94
C LEU A 11 7.13 3.08 -14.59
N CYS A 12 6.22 2.45 -13.83
CA CYS A 12 6.39 1.09 -13.33
C CYS A 12 5.19 0.23 -13.70
N SER A 13 5.45 -1.05 -13.98
CA SER A 13 4.37 -2.01 -14.22
C SER A 13 3.76 -2.53 -12.92
N SER A 14 4.44 -2.36 -11.81
CA SER A 14 3.92 -2.75 -10.50
C SER A 14 4.52 -1.85 -9.42
N LEU A 15 3.78 -1.70 -8.33
CA LEU A 15 4.20 -0.92 -7.17
C LEU A 15 3.86 -1.70 -5.91
N THR A 16 4.78 -1.68 -4.94
CA THR A 16 4.58 -2.34 -3.65
C THR A 16 4.84 -1.34 -2.53
N LEU A 17 3.99 -1.37 -1.50
CA LEU A 17 4.15 -0.49 -0.35
C LEU A 17 3.63 -1.18 0.91
N GLN A 18 3.94 -0.59 2.06
CA GLN A 18 3.50 -1.11 3.35
C GLN A 18 2.64 -0.06 4.05
N VAL A 19 1.54 -0.51 4.64
CA VAL A 19 0.59 0.34 5.35
C VAL A 19 0.24 -0.31 6.68
N TYR A 20 0.29 0.47 7.76
CA TYR A 20 -0.13 -0.03 9.07
C TYR A 20 -1.62 -0.30 9.09
N GLU A 21 -2.00 -1.39 9.76
CA GLU A 21 -3.42 -1.77 9.90
C GLU A 21 -4.26 -0.66 10.49
N LYS A 22 -3.71 0.09 11.43
CA LYS A 22 -4.43 1.18 12.09
C LYS A 22 -4.63 2.41 11.21
N ASN A 23 -3.89 2.50 10.11
CA ASN A 23 -4.01 3.63 9.20
C ASN A 23 -5.13 3.38 8.17
N GLN A 24 -6.37 3.45 8.65
CA GLN A 24 -7.54 3.11 7.85
C GLN A 24 -7.72 4.04 6.64
N SER A 25 -7.40 5.32 6.80
CA SER A 25 -7.55 6.26 5.69
C SER A 25 -6.57 5.95 4.55
N ALA A 26 -5.34 5.56 4.89
CA ALA A 26 -4.38 5.15 3.87
C ALA A 26 -4.81 3.86 3.17
N LEU A 27 -5.32 2.88 3.94
CA LEU A 27 -5.82 1.65 3.35
C LEU A 27 -6.92 1.90 2.34
N ARG A 28 -7.90 2.76 2.71
CA ARG A 28 -8.99 3.12 1.81
C ARG A 28 -8.46 3.80 0.55
N PHE A 29 -7.51 4.71 0.71
CA PHE A 29 -6.92 5.42 -0.41
C PHE A 29 -6.28 4.44 -1.40
N TYR A 30 -5.46 3.52 -0.89
CA TYR A 30 -4.75 2.59 -1.77
C TYR A 30 -5.69 1.56 -2.40
N PHE A 31 -6.72 1.09 -1.67
CA PHE A 31 -7.73 0.24 -2.27
C PHE A 31 -8.44 0.94 -3.43
N LYS A 32 -8.76 2.21 -3.24
CA LYS A 32 -9.39 3.02 -4.29
C LYS A 32 -8.48 3.16 -5.51
N GLU A 33 -7.17 3.20 -5.29
CA GLU A 33 -6.19 3.32 -6.37
C GLU A 33 -5.86 1.98 -7.04
N GLY A 34 -6.47 0.91 -6.60
CA GLY A 34 -6.29 -0.40 -7.21
C GLY A 34 -5.29 -1.30 -6.54
N PHE A 35 -4.79 -0.94 -5.37
CA PHE A 35 -3.88 -1.78 -4.62
C PHE A 35 -4.64 -2.91 -3.93
N GLN A 36 -3.97 -4.04 -3.76
CA GLN A 36 -4.51 -5.20 -3.05
C GLN A 36 -3.55 -5.62 -1.96
N ILE A 37 -4.10 -6.17 -0.88
CA ILE A 37 -3.28 -6.72 0.19
C ILE A 37 -2.71 -8.06 -0.27
N LYS A 38 -1.38 -8.17 -0.25
CA LYS A 38 -0.68 -9.40 -0.62
C LYS A 38 -0.17 -10.15 0.60
N LYS A 39 0.17 -9.43 1.68
CA LYS A 39 0.75 -10.03 2.85
C LYS A 39 0.37 -9.22 4.09
N LYS A 40 0.14 -9.92 5.20
CA LYS A 40 -0.07 -9.32 6.52
C LYS A 40 1.07 -9.77 7.41
N GLN A 41 1.67 -8.83 8.13
CA GLN A 41 2.81 -9.14 8.99
C GLN A 41 2.80 -8.27 10.22
N MET A 42 3.48 -8.73 11.28
CA MET A 42 3.62 -7.95 12.51
C MET A 42 5.00 -7.32 12.54
N ASP A 43 5.04 -6.02 12.84
CA ASP A 43 6.31 -5.34 13.08
C ASP A 43 6.80 -5.73 14.48
N SER A 44 7.95 -6.39 14.54
CA SER A 44 8.50 -6.88 15.80
C SER A 44 8.93 -5.74 16.73
N GLU A 45 9.24 -4.58 16.20
CA GLU A 45 9.68 -3.44 17.02
C GLU A 45 8.50 -2.74 17.69
N THR A 46 7.40 -2.55 16.96
CA THR A 46 6.24 -1.81 17.47
C THR A 46 5.13 -2.73 17.95
N GLY A 47 5.13 -3.99 17.55
CA GLY A 47 4.05 -4.93 17.82
C GLY A 47 2.78 -4.64 17.04
N GLN A 48 2.85 -3.76 16.04
CA GLN A 48 1.69 -3.41 15.23
C GLN A 48 1.66 -4.23 13.96
N MET A 49 0.44 -4.52 13.48
CA MET A 49 0.27 -5.22 12.21
C MET A 49 0.40 -4.24 11.04
N ASP A 50 1.03 -4.68 9.98
CA ASP A 50 1.02 -3.94 8.73
C ASP A 50 0.66 -4.84 7.56
N PHE A 51 0.29 -4.21 6.46
CA PHE A 51 -0.05 -4.92 5.22
C PHE A 51 0.93 -4.52 4.13
N THR A 52 1.39 -5.51 3.37
CA THR A 52 2.08 -5.25 2.12
C THR A 52 1.04 -5.20 1.02
N MET A 53 0.92 -4.07 0.37
CA MET A 53 -0.04 -3.85 -0.70
C MET A 53 0.68 -3.76 -2.03
N GLU A 54 0.05 -4.28 -3.06
CA GLU A 54 0.62 -4.30 -4.40
C GLU A 54 -0.39 -3.82 -5.42
N TRP A 55 0.07 -3.01 -6.35
CA TRP A 55 -0.66 -2.63 -7.54
C TRP A 55 0.11 -3.13 -8.75
N SER A 56 -0.59 -3.71 -9.71
CA SER A 56 0.00 -4.13 -10.97
C SER A 56 -0.94 -3.83 -12.12
N MET A 57 -0.34 -3.64 -13.27
CA MET A 57 -1.11 -3.43 -14.49
C MET A 57 -1.84 -4.69 -14.92
#